data_488f85630a991f1cdba61f54724e3c26
#
_entry.id   488f85630a991f1cdba61f54724e3c26
#
_cell.length_a   1.000
_cell.length_b   1.000
_cell.length_c   1.000
_cell.angle_alpha   90.00
_cell.angle_beta   90.00
_cell.angle_gamma   90.00
#
_symmetry.space_group_name_H-M   'P 1'
#
loop_
_entity.id
_entity.type
_entity.pdbx_description
1 polymer ?
#
loop_
_entity_poly.entity_id
_entity_poly.type
_entity_poly.pdbx_seq_one_letter_code
_entity_poly.pdbx_strand_id
1 'polypeptide(L)'
;MDWERRVRSLRGSRGHSKGESVGLPLHSPIEYKAPWEVERIGRASRIVAEALLALRDESQPGVKTLELDRFAEVFLRERGARPAFKGYRGYPFTLCTSVNEQVVHGLPAERLLQEGDIVSLDLGAIVDGYYGDAAITVPVGEISPEARRLLQVTQEALHRGIAQAVPGRRLTDISHAIQSHVESHGFSVVRVFVGHGIGRALHEEPQIPNFGPPDRGPVLRPGMVLAIEPMVNAGTPEVAILEDQWTAVSQDRSLSAHFEHTVAITDEGPEVLTRADSGEGW
;
A
#
# COMPACT_ATOMS: atom_id res chain seq x y z
N MET A 1 -11.08 -12.58 2.64
CA MET A 1 -10.12 -13.72 2.55
C MET A 1 -8.85 -13.28 3.22
N ASP A 2 -8.41 -14.08 4.09
CA ASP A 2 -7.54 -13.81 5.20
C ASP A 2 -6.09 -13.63 4.73
N TRP A 3 -5.51 -12.43 4.83
CA TRP A 3 -4.09 -12.19 4.59
C TRP A 3 -3.25 -13.16 5.46
N GLU A 4 -3.73 -13.48 6.69
CA GLU A 4 -3.11 -14.48 7.55
C GLU A 4 -3.00 -15.85 6.90
N ARG A 5 -3.95 -16.27 6.05
CA ARG A 5 -3.84 -17.51 5.27
C ARG A 5 -2.76 -17.39 4.21
N ARG A 6 -2.63 -16.23 3.56
CA ARG A 6 -1.58 -15.99 2.55
C ARG A 6 -0.20 -15.99 3.19
N VAL A 7 -0.04 -15.29 4.32
CA VAL A 7 1.20 -15.29 5.10
C VAL A 7 1.50 -16.68 5.67
N ARG A 8 0.49 -17.44 6.16
CA ARG A 8 0.70 -18.84 6.62
C ARG A 8 1.15 -19.77 5.50
N SER A 9 0.70 -19.57 4.27
CA SER A 9 1.15 -20.38 3.13
C SER A 9 2.64 -20.17 2.80
N LEU A 10 3.18 -18.99 3.12
CA LEU A 10 4.60 -18.66 2.97
C LEU A 10 5.48 -19.21 4.10
N ARG A 11 4.88 -19.62 5.24
CA ARG A 11 5.59 -20.12 6.44
C ARG A 11 5.91 -21.62 6.42
N GLY A 12 5.82 -22.32 5.30
CA GLY A 12 6.24 -23.73 5.15
C GLY A 12 5.62 -24.68 6.17
N SER A 13 4.82 -25.63 5.73
CA SER A 13 4.07 -26.60 6.54
C SER A 13 4.97 -27.48 7.42
N ARG A 14 4.87 -27.33 8.73
CA ARG A 14 5.13 -28.44 9.66
C ARG A 14 3.92 -28.59 10.59
N GLY A 15 3.24 -29.71 10.48
CA GLY A 15 2.27 -30.19 11.46
C GLY A 15 0.90 -30.55 10.91
N HIS A 16 0.64 -31.85 10.82
CA HIS A 16 -0.69 -32.42 10.61
C HIS A 16 -1.60 -32.10 11.78
N SER A 17 -2.78 -31.53 11.54
CA SER A 17 -3.93 -31.68 12.41
C SER A 17 -5.21 -31.85 11.58
N LYS A 18 -6.01 -32.81 12.04
CA LYS A 18 -7.24 -33.32 11.42
C LYS A 18 -8.33 -32.24 11.31
N GLY A 19 -9.15 -32.41 10.28
CA GLY A 19 -10.19 -31.49 9.86
C GLY A 19 -11.25 -31.15 10.90
N GLU A 20 -11.54 -29.86 10.96
CA GLU A 20 -12.86 -29.32 11.21
C GLU A 20 -13.22 -28.44 10.03
N SER A 21 -14.36 -28.71 9.42
CA SER A 21 -14.94 -27.88 8.36
C SER A 21 -15.43 -26.57 8.98
N VAL A 22 -14.54 -25.59 9.09
CA VAL A 22 -14.93 -24.23 9.41
C VAL A 22 -15.54 -23.63 8.17
N GLY A 23 -16.85 -23.33 8.22
CA GLY A 23 -17.54 -22.61 7.17
C GLY A 23 -16.74 -21.38 6.76
N LEU A 24 -16.61 -21.15 5.45
CA LEU A 24 -15.97 -19.96 4.89
C LEU A 24 -16.64 -18.73 5.52
N PRO A 25 -15.88 -17.76 6.04
CA PRO A 25 -16.46 -16.51 6.47
C PRO A 25 -17.18 -15.88 5.28
N LEU A 26 -18.46 -15.53 5.48
CA LEU A 26 -19.23 -14.75 4.54
C LEU A 26 -18.41 -13.47 4.26
N HIS A 27 -18.10 -13.20 2.99
CA HIS A 27 -17.48 -11.93 2.61
C HIS A 27 -18.36 -10.80 3.14
N SER A 28 -17.76 -9.87 3.85
CA SER A 28 -18.46 -8.64 4.21
C SER A 28 -18.91 -7.94 2.91
N PRO A 29 -20.10 -7.34 2.87
CA PRO A 29 -20.52 -6.63 1.68
C PRO A 29 -19.60 -5.43 1.41
N ILE A 30 -19.44 -5.07 0.13
CA ILE A 30 -18.77 -3.83 -0.23
C ILE A 30 -19.60 -2.65 0.31
N GLU A 31 -18.98 -1.78 1.08
CA GLU A 31 -19.61 -0.59 1.63
C GLU A 31 -19.50 0.59 0.66
N TYR A 32 -20.63 1.24 0.40
CA TYR A 32 -20.69 2.46 -0.40
C TYR A 32 -20.75 3.66 0.54
N LYS A 33 -19.76 4.53 0.48
CA LYS A 33 -19.62 5.70 1.35
C LYS A 33 -20.52 6.83 0.87
N ALA A 34 -21.24 7.46 1.79
CA ALA A 34 -21.94 8.69 1.51
C ALA A 34 -20.93 9.85 1.28
N PRO A 35 -21.30 10.93 0.58
CA PRO A 35 -20.37 12.04 0.30
C PRO A 35 -19.66 12.60 1.54
N TRP A 36 -20.38 12.73 2.66
CA TRP A 36 -19.79 13.20 3.92
C TRP A 36 -18.79 12.22 4.54
N GLU A 37 -18.92 10.90 4.26
CA GLU A 37 -17.93 9.89 4.68
C GLU A 37 -16.67 9.99 3.83
N VAL A 38 -16.84 10.16 2.50
CA VAL A 38 -15.72 10.40 1.58
C VAL A 38 -14.93 11.65 2.00
N GLU A 39 -15.62 12.73 2.40
CA GLU A 39 -14.96 13.93 2.92
C GLU A 39 -14.12 13.64 4.18
N ARG A 40 -14.63 12.82 5.11
CA ARG A 40 -13.86 12.44 6.31
C ARG A 40 -12.67 11.56 6.00
N ILE A 41 -12.82 10.60 5.09
CA ILE A 41 -11.70 9.80 4.58
C ILE A 41 -10.68 10.74 3.92
N GLY A 42 -11.13 11.71 3.13
CA GLY A 42 -10.28 12.72 2.50
C GLY A 42 -9.47 13.55 3.50
N ARG A 43 -10.02 13.87 4.68
CA ARG A 43 -9.26 14.55 5.75
C ARG A 43 -8.10 13.69 6.28
N ALA A 44 -8.37 12.42 6.56
CA ALA A 44 -7.33 11.48 6.99
C ALA A 44 -6.27 11.30 5.90
N SER A 45 -6.71 11.12 4.64
CA SER A 45 -5.86 10.93 3.47
C SER A 45 -4.94 12.13 3.18
N ARG A 46 -5.43 13.37 3.33
CA ARG A 46 -4.59 14.57 3.17
C ARG A 46 -3.48 14.64 4.21
N ILE A 47 -3.78 14.34 5.47
CA ILE A 47 -2.76 14.31 6.53
C ILE A 47 -1.69 13.25 6.23
N VAL A 48 -2.10 12.08 5.72
CA VAL A 48 -1.16 11.03 5.28
C VAL A 48 -0.28 11.54 4.15
N ALA A 49 -0.86 12.16 3.12
CA ALA A 49 -0.12 12.71 1.99
C ALA A 49 0.91 13.76 2.43
N GLU A 50 0.52 14.71 3.28
CA GLU A 50 1.43 15.72 3.84
C GLU A 50 2.56 15.09 4.66
N ALA A 51 2.24 14.05 5.46
CA ALA A 51 3.22 13.34 6.25
C ALA A 51 4.24 12.61 5.37
N LEU A 52 3.78 11.94 4.31
CA LEU A 52 4.65 11.22 3.37
C LEU A 52 5.57 12.17 2.58
N LEU A 53 5.08 13.34 2.17
CA LEU A 53 5.91 14.36 1.53
C LEU A 53 6.98 14.88 2.48
N ALA A 54 6.64 15.16 3.74
CA ALA A 54 7.61 15.54 4.75
C ALA A 54 8.63 14.43 5.06
N LEU A 55 8.17 13.17 5.16
CA LEU A 55 9.03 12.01 5.36
C LEU A 55 9.97 11.77 4.16
N ARG A 56 9.52 12.05 2.92
CA ARG A 56 10.39 12.03 1.74
C ARG A 56 11.59 12.94 1.92
N ASP A 57 11.33 14.18 2.37
CA ASP A 57 12.38 15.18 2.53
C ASP A 57 13.34 14.84 3.70
N GLU A 58 12.84 14.13 4.74
CA GLU A 58 13.63 13.63 5.86
C GLU A 58 14.42 12.35 5.53
N SER A 59 14.10 11.64 4.43
CA SER A 59 14.71 10.37 4.07
C SER A 59 16.08 10.56 3.40
N GLN A 60 17.07 10.99 4.20
CA GLN A 60 18.41 11.30 3.75
C GLN A 60 19.44 10.23 4.19
N PRO A 61 20.59 10.13 3.51
CA PRO A 61 21.68 9.26 3.98
C PRO A 61 22.09 9.56 5.42
N GLY A 62 22.20 8.54 6.25
CA GLY A 62 22.55 8.64 7.67
C GLY A 62 21.36 8.78 8.62
N VAL A 63 20.14 8.95 8.14
CA VAL A 63 18.92 8.94 8.96
C VAL A 63 18.54 7.50 9.28
N LYS A 64 18.11 7.24 10.52
CA LYS A 64 17.61 5.91 10.93
C LYS A 64 16.14 5.75 10.57
N THR A 65 15.75 4.57 10.10
CA THR A 65 14.32 4.31 9.81
C THR A 65 13.44 4.45 11.04
N LEU A 66 13.96 4.23 12.26
CA LEU A 66 13.25 4.47 13.52
C LEU A 66 13.01 5.98 13.78
N GLU A 67 13.87 6.86 13.28
CA GLU A 67 13.68 8.32 13.38
C GLU A 67 12.52 8.77 12.49
N LEU A 68 12.39 8.18 11.29
CA LEU A 68 11.25 8.42 10.40
C LEU A 68 9.91 7.98 11.03
N ASP A 69 9.88 6.84 11.73
CA ASP A 69 8.69 6.40 12.47
C ASP A 69 8.28 7.39 13.57
N ARG A 70 9.27 7.86 14.35
CA ARG A 70 9.02 8.87 15.40
C ARG A 70 8.52 10.19 14.81
N PHE A 71 9.10 10.61 13.69
CA PHE A 71 8.65 11.79 12.96
C PHE A 71 7.20 11.64 12.51
N ALA A 72 6.85 10.51 11.89
CA ALA A 72 5.48 10.21 11.45
C ALA A 72 4.48 10.26 12.62
N GLU A 73 4.80 9.65 13.77
CA GLU A 73 3.90 9.65 14.94
C GLU A 73 3.66 11.07 15.48
N VAL A 74 4.71 11.90 15.57
CA VAL A 74 4.59 13.30 16.00
C VAL A 74 3.77 14.10 15.01
N PHE A 75 4.07 13.97 13.71
CA PHE A 75 3.38 14.68 12.64
C PHE A 75 1.87 14.44 12.63
N LEU A 76 1.46 13.16 12.74
CA LEU A 76 0.04 12.79 12.80
C LEU A 76 -0.63 13.36 14.05
N ARG A 77 0.02 13.25 15.22
CA ARG A 77 -0.52 13.72 16.50
C ARG A 77 -0.74 15.24 16.51
N GLU A 78 0.19 16.01 15.98
CA GLU A 78 0.08 17.48 15.88
C GLU A 78 -1.09 17.92 15.01
N ARG A 79 -1.54 17.07 14.07
CA ARG A 79 -2.71 17.31 13.20
C ARG A 79 -4.00 16.68 13.70
N GLY A 80 -4.00 16.21 14.96
CA GLY A 80 -5.19 15.59 15.57
C GLY A 80 -5.55 14.21 15.00
N ALA A 81 -4.63 13.59 14.24
CA ALA A 81 -4.79 12.24 13.73
C ALA A 81 -4.15 11.19 14.64
N ARG A 82 -4.63 9.96 14.55
CA ARG A 82 -4.02 8.80 15.22
C ARG A 82 -3.37 7.89 14.18
N PRO A 83 -2.22 7.25 14.49
CA PRO A 83 -1.64 6.21 13.66
C PRO A 83 -2.64 5.08 13.40
N ALA A 84 -2.76 4.63 12.16
CA ALA A 84 -3.65 3.53 11.80
C ALA A 84 -2.98 2.15 11.98
N PHE A 85 -1.65 2.07 11.80
CA PHE A 85 -0.93 0.80 11.84
C PHE A 85 -0.50 0.39 13.26
N LYS A 86 -0.13 1.36 14.11
CA LYS A 86 0.36 1.08 15.46
C LYS A 86 -0.69 0.36 16.31
N GLY A 87 -0.42 -0.90 16.63
CA GLY A 87 -1.34 -1.81 17.35
C GLY A 87 -2.29 -2.59 16.44
N TYR A 88 -2.40 -2.24 15.14
CA TYR A 88 -3.23 -2.99 14.21
C TYR A 88 -2.65 -4.40 14.02
N ARG A 89 -3.42 -5.42 14.41
CA ARG A 89 -3.00 -6.83 14.41
C ARG A 89 -1.66 -7.09 15.11
N GLY A 90 -1.25 -6.19 16.00
CA GLY A 90 0.00 -6.28 16.74
C GLY A 90 1.21 -5.62 16.06
N TYR A 91 1.05 -4.89 14.95
CA TYR A 91 2.13 -4.11 14.35
C TYR A 91 2.62 -3.04 15.35
N PRO A 92 3.92 -2.95 15.66
CA PRO A 92 4.37 -2.14 16.80
C PRO A 92 4.65 -0.66 16.47
N PHE A 93 4.67 -0.27 15.19
CA PHE A 93 5.09 1.05 14.74
C PHE A 93 3.98 1.86 14.06
N THR A 94 4.21 3.13 13.85
CA THR A 94 3.32 4.07 13.13
C THR A 94 3.49 3.95 11.63
N LEU A 95 4.74 3.81 11.17
CA LEU A 95 5.18 3.80 9.78
C LEU A 95 5.71 2.42 9.41
N CYS A 96 5.48 1.96 8.17
CA CYS A 96 6.28 0.89 7.59
C CYS A 96 7.42 1.50 6.80
N THR A 97 8.65 0.98 6.99
CA THR A 97 9.85 1.42 6.27
C THR A 97 10.50 0.22 5.59
N SER A 98 10.24 0.06 4.29
CA SER A 98 10.73 -1.08 3.52
C SER A 98 11.86 -0.64 2.61
N VAL A 99 13.10 -1.08 2.90
CA VAL A 99 14.32 -0.62 2.22
C VAL A 99 14.80 -1.66 1.22
N ASN A 100 15.06 -1.24 -0.02
CA ASN A 100 15.63 -2.02 -1.14
C ASN A 100 14.79 -3.26 -1.50
N GLU A 101 15.23 -4.46 -1.11
CA GLU A 101 14.54 -5.73 -1.37
C GLU A 101 13.31 -5.96 -0.47
N GLN A 102 13.09 -5.10 0.51
CA GLN A 102 11.88 -5.15 1.34
C GLN A 102 10.69 -4.63 0.54
N VAL A 103 9.67 -5.45 0.45
CA VAL A 103 8.45 -5.18 -0.35
C VAL A 103 7.49 -4.30 0.43
N VAL A 104 7.01 -4.80 1.57
CA VAL A 104 6.07 -4.11 2.48
C VAL A 104 6.30 -4.53 3.92
N HIS A 105 5.68 -3.79 4.85
CA HIS A 105 5.66 -4.05 6.28
C HIS A 105 7.05 -4.08 6.95
N GLY A 106 8.04 -3.43 6.35
CA GLY A 106 9.37 -3.31 6.94
C GLY A 106 9.29 -2.59 8.29
N LEU A 107 9.91 -3.20 9.32
CA LEU A 107 9.91 -2.62 10.67
C LEU A 107 10.95 -1.50 10.77
N PRO A 108 10.57 -0.30 11.22
CA PRO A 108 11.50 0.75 11.61
C PRO A 108 12.53 0.24 12.64
N ALA A 109 13.80 0.54 12.41
CA ALA A 109 14.92 0.03 13.21
C ALA A 109 16.06 1.05 13.32
N GLU A 110 17.12 0.68 14.04
CA GLU A 110 18.39 1.46 14.11
C GLU A 110 19.17 1.40 12.77
N ARG A 111 18.56 0.89 11.68
CA ARG A 111 19.14 0.85 10.35
C ARG A 111 19.28 2.27 9.82
N LEU A 112 20.51 2.64 9.45
CA LEU A 112 20.83 3.87 8.76
C LEU A 112 20.50 3.72 7.27
N LEU A 113 19.78 4.69 6.70
CA LEU A 113 19.66 4.84 5.27
C LEU A 113 21.00 5.21 4.66
N GLN A 114 21.33 4.62 3.52
CA GLN A 114 22.60 4.83 2.83
C GLN A 114 22.38 5.47 1.47
N GLU A 115 23.39 6.17 0.99
CA GLU A 115 23.43 6.66 -0.39
C GLU A 115 23.16 5.51 -1.36
N GLY A 116 22.21 5.67 -2.26
CA GLY A 116 21.82 4.65 -3.23
C GLY A 116 20.68 3.73 -2.81
N ASP A 117 20.22 3.78 -1.54
CA ASP A 117 19.03 3.06 -1.10
C ASP A 117 17.76 3.62 -1.76
N ILE A 118 16.74 2.80 -1.86
CA ILE A 118 15.35 3.22 -2.02
C ILE A 118 14.57 2.79 -0.78
N VAL A 119 13.64 3.61 -0.30
CA VAL A 119 12.81 3.26 0.86
C VAL A 119 11.35 3.49 0.57
N SER A 120 10.54 2.45 0.72
CA SER A 120 9.08 2.56 0.71
C SER A 120 8.60 2.99 2.08
N LEU A 121 7.89 4.09 2.12
CA LEU A 121 7.25 4.69 3.28
C LEU A 121 5.75 4.48 3.13
N ASP A 122 5.16 3.73 4.05
CA ASP A 122 3.75 3.38 4.03
C ASP A 122 3.12 3.80 5.36
N LEU A 123 2.07 4.63 5.28
CA LEU A 123 1.50 5.34 6.42
C LEU A 123 -0.02 5.41 6.33
N GLY A 124 -0.67 4.98 7.42
CA GLY A 124 -2.10 5.17 7.61
C GLY A 124 -2.43 6.11 8.78
N ALA A 125 -3.49 6.86 8.65
CA ALA A 125 -4.01 7.74 9.70
C ALA A 125 -5.51 7.54 9.95
N ILE A 126 -5.95 7.86 11.16
CA ILE A 126 -7.36 7.85 11.58
C ILE A 126 -7.75 9.23 12.04
N VAL A 127 -8.80 9.79 11.42
CA VAL A 127 -9.43 11.04 11.81
C VAL A 127 -10.94 10.84 11.92
N ASP A 128 -11.53 11.20 13.05
CA ASP A 128 -12.97 11.07 13.32
C ASP A 128 -13.53 9.65 13.04
N GLY A 129 -12.70 8.61 13.24
CA GLY A 129 -13.07 7.22 13.03
C GLY A 129 -13.00 6.75 11.58
N TYR A 130 -12.45 7.55 10.65
CA TYR A 130 -12.20 7.19 9.26
C TYR A 130 -10.71 7.10 8.97
N TYR A 131 -10.36 6.16 8.11
CA TYR A 131 -8.99 5.82 7.74
C TYR A 131 -8.61 6.48 6.42
N GLY A 132 -7.36 6.89 6.31
CA GLY A 132 -6.68 7.20 5.06
C GLY A 132 -5.37 6.44 5.04
N ASP A 133 -4.94 6.00 3.87
CA ASP A 133 -3.78 5.13 3.65
C ASP A 133 -3.05 5.51 2.37
N ALA A 134 -1.73 5.48 2.39
CA ALA A 134 -0.90 5.71 1.21
C ALA A 134 0.54 5.26 1.41
N ALA A 135 1.21 4.98 0.29
CA ALA A 135 2.63 4.67 0.27
C ALA A 135 3.36 5.36 -0.88
N ILE A 136 4.62 5.69 -0.62
CA ILE A 136 5.57 6.16 -1.63
C ILE A 136 6.90 5.44 -1.48
N THR A 137 7.60 5.21 -2.59
CA THR A 137 9.00 4.80 -2.56
C THR A 137 9.87 5.98 -2.98
N VAL A 138 10.81 6.35 -2.12
CA VAL A 138 11.68 7.51 -2.32
C VAL A 138 13.14 7.10 -2.47
N PRO A 139 13.92 7.83 -3.30
CA PRO A 139 15.36 7.64 -3.37
C PRO A 139 16.05 8.21 -2.14
N VAL A 140 17.15 7.60 -1.72
CA VAL A 140 18.05 8.11 -0.68
C VAL A 140 19.35 8.54 -1.36
N GLY A 141 19.52 9.84 -1.56
CA GLY A 141 20.62 10.39 -2.36
C GLY A 141 20.53 9.97 -3.84
N GLU A 142 21.69 9.68 -4.45
CA GLU A 142 21.77 9.25 -5.85
C GLU A 142 21.58 7.74 -5.99
N ILE A 143 20.53 7.33 -6.68
CA ILE A 143 20.17 5.92 -6.91
C ILE A 143 20.59 5.42 -8.30
N SER A 144 20.69 4.11 -8.45
CA SER A 144 21.00 3.48 -9.73
C SER A 144 19.96 3.76 -10.81
N PRO A 145 20.32 3.69 -12.11
CA PRO A 145 19.36 3.80 -13.21
C PRO A 145 18.25 2.74 -13.14
N GLU A 146 18.56 1.53 -12.68
CA GLU A 146 17.56 0.46 -12.47
C GLU A 146 16.56 0.82 -11.39
N ALA A 147 17.02 1.29 -10.22
CA ALA A 147 16.17 1.74 -9.14
C ALA A 147 15.26 2.89 -9.60
N ARG A 148 15.82 3.89 -10.29
CA ARG A 148 15.04 5.03 -10.83
C ARG A 148 13.95 4.55 -11.78
N ARG A 149 14.27 3.60 -12.67
CA ARG A 149 13.29 3.03 -13.59
C ARG A 149 12.22 2.24 -12.86
N LEU A 150 12.57 1.47 -11.83
CA LEU A 150 11.63 0.72 -11.01
C LEU A 150 10.62 1.66 -10.34
N LEU A 151 11.09 2.74 -9.70
CA LEU A 151 10.23 3.75 -9.07
C LEU A 151 9.27 4.36 -10.09
N GLN A 152 9.79 4.80 -11.23
CA GLN A 152 9.00 5.42 -12.29
C GLN A 152 7.91 4.48 -12.80
N VAL A 153 8.26 3.24 -13.15
CA VAL A 153 7.30 2.26 -13.69
C VAL A 153 6.24 1.90 -12.65
N THR A 154 6.60 1.79 -11.37
CA THR A 154 5.63 1.48 -10.31
C THR A 154 4.64 2.62 -10.11
N GLN A 155 5.13 3.85 -10.08
CA GLN A 155 4.29 5.05 -9.98
C GLN A 155 3.37 5.19 -11.20
N GLU A 156 3.88 5.00 -12.42
CA GLU A 156 3.08 5.02 -13.63
C GLU A 156 2.02 3.90 -13.64
N ALA A 157 2.36 2.71 -13.11
CA ALA A 157 1.42 1.60 -12.98
C ALA A 157 0.25 1.95 -12.05
N LEU A 158 0.54 2.61 -10.91
CA LEU A 158 -0.49 3.12 -10.00
C LEU A 158 -1.45 4.08 -10.74
N HIS A 159 -0.92 5.09 -11.43
CA HIS A 159 -1.75 6.05 -12.16
C HIS A 159 -2.58 5.40 -13.28
N ARG A 160 -2.02 4.40 -13.97
CA ARG A 160 -2.77 3.62 -14.98
C ARG A 160 -3.88 2.79 -14.35
N GLY A 161 -3.64 2.21 -13.18
CA GLY A 161 -4.68 1.53 -12.39
C GLY A 161 -5.79 2.49 -11.98
N ILE A 162 -5.44 3.64 -11.40
CA ILE A 162 -6.40 4.67 -10.98
C ILE A 162 -7.26 5.14 -12.17
N ALA A 163 -6.67 5.32 -13.34
CA ALA A 163 -7.41 5.71 -14.55
C ALA A 163 -8.47 4.69 -14.97
N GLN A 164 -8.40 3.44 -14.50
CA GLN A 164 -9.43 2.41 -14.73
C GLN A 164 -10.51 2.39 -13.63
N ALA A 165 -10.32 3.10 -12.52
CA ALA A 165 -11.26 3.16 -11.40
C ALA A 165 -12.50 4.03 -11.73
N VAL A 166 -13.13 3.78 -12.87
CA VAL A 166 -14.25 4.54 -13.43
C VAL A 166 -15.57 3.80 -13.17
N PRO A 167 -16.68 4.50 -12.82
CA PRO A 167 -17.99 3.88 -12.68
C PRO A 167 -18.37 3.03 -13.89
N GLY A 168 -18.93 1.84 -13.62
CA GLY A 168 -19.35 0.89 -14.65
C GLY A 168 -18.27 -0.08 -15.13
N ARG A 169 -16.98 0.21 -14.92
CA ARG A 169 -15.90 -0.76 -15.16
C ARG A 169 -15.88 -1.86 -14.11
N ARG A 170 -15.10 -2.89 -14.34
CA ARG A 170 -14.89 -3.98 -13.41
C ARG A 170 -13.59 -3.79 -12.61
N LEU A 171 -13.58 -4.30 -11.38
CA LEU A 171 -12.44 -4.18 -10.46
C LEU A 171 -11.11 -4.59 -11.10
N THR A 172 -11.10 -5.71 -11.83
CA THR A 172 -9.86 -6.23 -12.41
C THR A 172 -9.37 -5.47 -13.65
N ASP A 173 -10.11 -4.47 -14.14
CA ASP A 173 -9.57 -3.54 -15.13
C ASP A 173 -8.43 -2.72 -14.53
N ILE A 174 -8.51 -2.37 -13.22
CA ILE A 174 -7.43 -1.78 -12.44
C ILE A 174 -6.23 -2.73 -12.41
N SER A 175 -6.47 -3.97 -11.99
CA SER A 175 -5.45 -5.03 -11.86
C SER A 175 -4.71 -5.27 -13.18
N HIS A 176 -5.45 -5.37 -14.28
CA HIS A 176 -4.90 -5.63 -15.59
C HIS A 176 -4.04 -4.47 -16.11
N ALA A 177 -4.48 -3.23 -15.88
CA ALA A 177 -3.74 -2.05 -16.29
C ALA A 177 -2.38 -1.95 -15.56
N ILE A 178 -2.37 -2.24 -14.24
CA ILE A 178 -1.15 -2.30 -13.43
C ILE A 178 -0.21 -3.38 -13.96
N GLN A 179 -0.69 -4.62 -14.04
CA GLN A 179 0.12 -5.77 -14.48
C GLN A 179 0.71 -5.56 -15.87
N SER A 180 -0.12 -5.18 -16.83
CA SER A 180 0.30 -5.01 -18.22
C SER A 180 1.40 -3.97 -18.36
N HIS A 181 1.31 -2.87 -17.60
CA HIS A 181 2.33 -1.83 -17.61
C HIS A 181 3.64 -2.34 -17.02
N VAL A 182 3.60 -2.91 -15.82
CA VAL A 182 4.77 -3.41 -15.10
C VAL A 182 5.52 -4.47 -15.90
N GLU A 183 4.80 -5.51 -16.37
CA GLU A 183 5.39 -6.64 -17.09
C GLU A 183 5.93 -6.24 -18.46
N SER A 184 5.32 -5.26 -19.16
CA SER A 184 5.85 -4.73 -20.43
C SER A 184 7.19 -4.00 -20.26
N HIS A 185 7.55 -3.60 -19.03
CA HIS A 185 8.83 -2.99 -18.69
C HIS A 185 9.86 -3.99 -18.12
N GLY A 186 9.50 -5.29 -18.07
CA GLY A 186 10.39 -6.36 -17.61
C GLY A 186 10.49 -6.49 -16.08
N PHE A 187 9.56 -5.88 -15.35
CA PHE A 187 9.41 -6.02 -13.90
C PHE A 187 8.27 -6.99 -13.55
N SER A 188 8.11 -7.33 -12.28
CA SER A 188 7.11 -8.29 -11.82
C SER A 188 6.18 -7.67 -10.77
N VAL A 189 4.86 -7.88 -10.90
CA VAL A 189 3.91 -7.51 -9.86
C VAL A 189 3.89 -8.55 -8.75
N VAL A 190 3.95 -8.10 -7.50
CA VAL A 190 3.77 -8.96 -6.33
C VAL A 190 2.32 -9.44 -6.28
N ARG A 191 2.11 -10.74 -5.96
CA ARG A 191 0.80 -11.40 -6.07
C ARG A 191 0.13 -11.74 -4.74
N VAL A 192 0.90 -11.80 -3.66
CA VAL A 192 0.41 -12.24 -2.35
C VAL A 192 -0.18 -11.10 -1.52
N PHE A 193 0.20 -9.88 -1.80
CA PHE A 193 -0.38 -8.66 -1.25
C PHE A 193 -1.26 -7.97 -2.29
N VAL A 194 -2.30 -7.30 -1.82
CA VAL A 194 -3.35 -6.74 -2.67
C VAL A 194 -3.90 -5.47 -2.04
N GLY A 195 -4.36 -4.55 -2.86
CA GLY A 195 -5.13 -3.41 -2.41
C GLY A 195 -6.49 -3.80 -1.82
N HIS A 196 -7.17 -2.84 -1.24
CA HIS A 196 -8.37 -3.09 -0.46
C HIS A 196 -9.37 -1.92 -0.50
N GLY A 197 -10.61 -2.17 -0.09
CA GLY A 197 -11.52 -1.11 0.29
C GLY A 197 -11.05 -0.46 1.60
N ILE A 198 -11.39 0.80 1.82
CA ILE A 198 -11.02 1.55 3.01
C ILE A 198 -12.14 2.51 3.43
N GLY A 199 -12.24 2.79 4.73
CA GLY A 199 -13.25 3.71 5.23
C GLY A 199 -13.33 3.75 6.75
N ARG A 200 -14.26 3.02 7.36
CA ARG A 200 -14.38 2.89 8.82
C ARG A 200 -13.43 1.83 9.40
N ALA A 201 -12.89 0.98 8.54
CA ALA A 201 -11.79 0.07 8.86
C ALA A 201 -10.64 0.33 7.89
N LEU A 202 -9.42 -0.04 8.33
CA LEU A 202 -8.23 0.05 7.48
C LEU A 202 -8.38 -0.83 6.25
N HIS A 203 -8.82 -2.07 6.44
CA HIS A 203 -9.06 -3.02 5.36
C HIS A 203 -10.54 -3.39 5.29
N GLU A 204 -11.19 -3.03 4.20
CA GLU A 204 -12.57 -3.38 3.84
C GLU A 204 -12.60 -4.17 2.52
N GLU A 205 -13.74 -4.75 2.18
CA GLU A 205 -13.96 -5.26 0.83
C GLU A 205 -14.15 -4.10 -0.18
N PRO A 206 -13.74 -4.27 -1.44
CA PRO A 206 -13.18 -5.48 -2.04
C PRO A 206 -11.66 -5.58 -1.91
N GLN A 207 -11.11 -6.78 -2.09
CA GLN A 207 -9.68 -6.95 -2.38
C GLN A 207 -9.38 -6.55 -3.82
N ILE A 208 -8.24 -5.88 -4.03
CA ILE A 208 -7.84 -5.34 -5.33
C ILE A 208 -6.47 -5.93 -5.72
N PRO A 209 -6.44 -7.09 -6.40
CA PRO A 209 -5.19 -7.65 -6.87
C PRO A 209 -4.48 -6.72 -7.85
N ASN A 210 -3.14 -6.74 -7.85
CA ASN A 210 -2.34 -6.00 -8.82
C ASN A 210 -2.13 -6.77 -10.15
N PHE A 211 -2.85 -7.89 -10.34
CA PHE A 211 -2.77 -8.76 -11.51
C PHE A 211 -4.11 -9.42 -11.81
N GLY A 212 -4.28 -9.90 -13.02
CA GLY A 212 -5.42 -10.67 -13.44
C GLY A 212 -5.98 -10.26 -14.81
N PRO A 213 -6.90 -11.07 -15.36
CA PRO A 213 -7.58 -10.73 -16.61
C PRO A 213 -8.53 -9.56 -16.40
N PRO A 214 -8.75 -8.70 -17.41
CA PRO A 214 -9.71 -7.60 -17.32
C PRO A 214 -11.15 -8.11 -17.26
N ASP A 215 -12.08 -7.21 -16.98
CA ASP A 215 -13.53 -7.44 -16.99
C ASP A 215 -14.00 -8.53 -16.00
N ARG A 216 -13.42 -8.54 -14.79
CA ARG A 216 -13.81 -9.45 -13.69
C ARG A 216 -14.03 -8.69 -12.38
N GLY A 217 -14.63 -9.39 -11.43
CA GLY A 217 -14.91 -8.86 -10.10
C GLY A 217 -16.14 -7.95 -10.07
N PRO A 218 -16.34 -7.21 -8.96
CA PRO A 218 -17.46 -6.30 -8.81
C PRO A 218 -17.40 -5.13 -9.80
N VAL A 219 -18.57 -4.63 -10.15
CA VAL A 219 -18.70 -3.39 -10.92
C VAL A 219 -18.36 -2.23 -10.00
N LEU A 220 -17.47 -1.35 -10.46
CA LEU A 220 -17.11 -0.13 -9.77
C LEU A 220 -18.29 0.85 -9.78
N ARG A 221 -18.58 1.43 -8.61
CA ARG A 221 -19.72 2.32 -8.43
C ARG A 221 -19.34 3.53 -7.56
N PRO A 222 -19.97 4.67 -7.76
CA PRO A 222 -19.81 5.82 -6.88
C PRO A 222 -20.03 5.46 -5.40
N GLY A 223 -19.20 6.02 -4.52
CA GLY A 223 -19.18 5.71 -3.10
C GLY A 223 -18.23 4.58 -2.69
N MET A 224 -17.65 3.82 -3.62
CA MET A 224 -16.51 2.96 -3.30
C MET A 224 -15.27 3.81 -3.02
N VAL A 225 -14.53 3.46 -1.96
CA VAL A 225 -13.22 4.05 -1.66
C VAL A 225 -12.21 2.92 -1.56
N LEU A 226 -11.13 3.02 -2.32
CA LEU A 226 -10.18 1.96 -2.61
C LEU A 226 -8.75 2.40 -2.32
N ALA A 227 -7.97 1.58 -1.64
CA ALA A 227 -6.52 1.65 -1.60
C ALA A 227 -5.99 0.86 -2.80
N ILE A 228 -5.40 1.57 -3.77
CA ILE A 228 -4.80 0.99 -4.98
C ILE A 228 -3.29 1.07 -4.79
N GLU A 229 -2.62 -0.10 -4.69
CA GLU A 229 -1.28 -0.20 -4.14
C GLU A 229 -0.40 -1.21 -4.88
N PRO A 230 0.08 -0.92 -6.10
CA PRO A 230 1.03 -1.79 -6.78
C PRO A 230 2.34 -1.93 -5.99
N MET A 231 2.72 -3.19 -5.74
CA MET A 231 4.03 -3.62 -5.27
C MET A 231 4.74 -4.30 -6.43
N VAL A 232 5.93 -3.82 -6.78
CA VAL A 232 6.66 -4.23 -7.98
C VAL A 232 8.09 -4.62 -7.62
N ASN A 233 8.49 -5.84 -8.01
CA ASN A 233 9.86 -6.33 -7.86
C ASN A 233 10.64 -6.14 -9.17
N ALA A 234 11.92 -5.79 -9.06
CA ALA A 234 12.82 -5.72 -10.22
C ALA A 234 13.09 -7.11 -10.81
N GLY A 235 13.01 -8.16 -10.00
CA GLY A 235 13.17 -9.57 -10.39
C GLY A 235 11.86 -10.34 -10.40
N THR A 236 11.79 -11.44 -9.64
CA THR A 236 10.65 -12.36 -9.62
C THR A 236 9.51 -11.88 -8.72
N PRO A 237 8.25 -12.33 -8.96
CA PRO A 237 7.09 -11.87 -8.19
C PRO A 237 6.98 -12.51 -6.79
N GLU A 238 7.81 -13.51 -6.49
CA GLU A 238 7.77 -14.25 -5.24
C GLU A 238 8.33 -13.44 -4.09
N VAL A 239 7.74 -13.62 -2.91
CA VAL A 239 8.16 -12.96 -1.66
C VAL A 239 8.33 -13.97 -0.53
N ALA A 240 9.17 -13.61 0.44
CA ALA A 240 9.36 -14.34 1.68
C ALA A 240 9.10 -13.39 2.87
N ILE A 241 8.63 -13.95 4.00
CA ILE A 241 8.47 -13.22 5.25
C ILE A 241 9.67 -13.49 6.13
N LEU A 242 10.26 -12.43 6.69
CA LEU A 242 11.41 -12.54 7.60
C LEU A 242 11.00 -13.10 8.98
N GLU A 243 12.01 -13.41 9.81
CA GLU A 243 11.81 -13.97 11.15
C GLU A 243 11.02 -13.05 12.09
N ASP A 244 11.02 -11.74 11.84
CA ASP A 244 10.23 -10.75 12.56
C ASP A 244 8.70 -10.91 12.36
N GLN A 245 8.29 -11.78 11.44
CA GLN A 245 6.90 -12.11 11.10
C GLN A 245 6.12 -10.99 10.40
N TRP A 246 6.78 -9.88 10.04
CA TRP A 246 6.19 -8.70 9.39
C TRP A 246 6.83 -8.40 8.05
N THR A 247 8.15 -8.21 8.04
CA THR A 247 8.86 -7.74 6.85
C THR A 247 8.77 -8.74 5.71
N ALA A 248 8.12 -8.35 4.63
CA ALA A 248 8.12 -9.08 3.38
C ALA A 248 9.29 -8.63 2.51
N VAL A 249 10.02 -9.58 1.94
CA VAL A 249 11.15 -9.31 1.03
C VAL A 249 10.94 -10.04 -0.29
N SER A 250 11.47 -9.49 -1.40
CA SER A 250 11.58 -10.24 -2.66
C SER A 250 12.41 -11.50 -2.44
N GLN A 251 11.93 -12.64 -2.96
CA GLN A 251 12.60 -13.93 -2.70
C GLN A 251 13.99 -14.00 -3.31
N ASP A 252 14.20 -13.35 -4.43
CA ASP A 252 15.47 -13.26 -5.14
C ASP A 252 16.34 -12.07 -4.68
N ARG A 253 15.89 -11.31 -3.67
CA ARG A 253 16.56 -10.12 -3.14
C ARG A 253 16.73 -8.98 -4.14
N SER A 254 15.95 -8.97 -5.21
CA SER A 254 15.86 -7.84 -6.12
C SER A 254 15.18 -6.65 -5.46
N LEU A 255 15.43 -5.44 -5.95
CA LEU A 255 14.78 -4.22 -5.48
C LEU A 255 13.25 -4.31 -5.62
N SER A 256 12.55 -3.72 -4.67
CA SER A 256 11.09 -3.62 -4.69
C SER A 256 10.65 -2.17 -4.47
N ALA A 257 9.57 -1.76 -5.14
CA ALA A 257 8.94 -0.46 -4.96
C ALA A 257 7.44 -0.63 -4.66
N HIS A 258 6.92 0.24 -3.82
CA HIS A 258 5.53 0.31 -3.42
C HIS A 258 5.03 1.74 -3.53
N PHE A 259 3.95 1.95 -4.29
CA PHE A 259 3.23 3.21 -4.35
C PHE A 259 1.75 2.95 -4.13
N GLU A 260 1.08 3.85 -3.44
CA GLU A 260 -0.32 3.68 -3.10
C GLU A 260 -1.05 5.01 -3.02
N HIS A 261 -2.31 4.97 -3.43
CA HIS A 261 -3.27 6.04 -3.18
C HIS A 261 -4.61 5.50 -2.64
N THR A 262 -5.21 6.24 -1.69
CA THR A 262 -6.65 6.13 -1.40
C THR A 262 -7.42 6.90 -2.46
N VAL A 263 -8.33 6.21 -3.17
CA VAL A 263 -9.08 6.72 -4.32
C VAL A 263 -10.57 6.54 -4.08
N ALA A 264 -11.35 7.60 -4.17
CA ALA A 264 -12.81 7.53 -4.20
C ALA A 264 -13.31 7.39 -5.64
N ILE A 265 -14.31 6.54 -5.84
CA ILE A 265 -15.04 6.48 -7.11
C ILE A 265 -16.23 7.42 -6.98
N THR A 266 -16.25 8.45 -7.83
CA THR A 266 -17.32 9.43 -7.94
C THR A 266 -18.11 9.25 -9.23
N ASP A 267 -19.23 9.95 -9.39
CA ASP A 267 -19.99 9.95 -10.65
C ASP A 267 -19.16 10.50 -11.84
N GLU A 268 -18.17 11.36 -11.55
CA GLU A 268 -17.29 11.99 -12.54
C GLU A 268 -16.03 11.14 -12.84
N GLY A 269 -15.77 10.09 -12.05
CA GLY A 269 -14.59 9.23 -12.18
C GLY A 269 -13.80 9.10 -10.88
N PRO A 270 -12.52 8.64 -10.94
CA PRO A 270 -11.69 8.47 -9.77
C PRO A 270 -11.21 9.81 -9.21
N GLU A 271 -11.35 9.98 -7.90
CA GLU A 271 -10.81 11.09 -7.14
C GLU A 271 -9.71 10.58 -6.19
N VAL A 272 -8.49 11.06 -6.35
CA VAL A 272 -7.37 10.73 -5.45
C VAL A 272 -7.50 11.58 -4.19
N LEU A 273 -7.77 10.94 -3.05
CA LEU A 273 -7.95 11.59 -1.75
C LEU A 273 -6.63 11.89 -1.05
N THR A 274 -5.58 11.11 -1.34
CA THR A 274 -4.22 11.26 -0.79
C THR A 274 -3.41 12.27 -1.59
N ARG A 275 -3.89 13.52 -1.60
CA ARG A 275 -3.21 14.69 -2.14
C ARG A 275 -3.03 15.72 -1.04
N ALA A 276 -1.85 16.35 -0.95
CA ALA A 276 -1.61 17.46 -0.05
C ALA A 276 -2.40 18.71 -0.47
N ASP A 277 -2.70 19.59 0.48
CA ASP A 277 -3.41 20.85 0.20
C ASP A 277 -2.62 21.76 -0.75
N SER A 278 -1.28 21.62 -0.83
CA SER A 278 -0.44 22.29 -1.83
C SER A 278 -0.73 21.87 -3.28
N GLY A 279 -1.49 20.78 -3.48
CA GLY A 279 -1.67 20.13 -4.78
C GLY A 279 -0.49 19.24 -5.18
N GLU A 280 0.56 19.17 -4.36
CA GLU A 280 1.68 18.26 -4.56
C GLU A 280 1.24 16.81 -4.27
N GLY A 281 1.78 15.88 -5.06
CA GLY A 281 1.52 14.45 -4.94
C GLY A 281 2.63 13.66 -5.64
N TRP A 282 2.44 12.36 -5.73
CA TRP A 282 3.36 11.45 -6.43
C TRP A 282 2.64 10.66 -7.51
#